data_8b76bc94275744fca07e894bc3978e01
#
_entry.id   8b76bc94275744fca07e894bc3978e01
#
_cell.length_a   1.000
_cell.length_b   1.000
_cell.length_c   1.000
_cell.angle_alpha   90.00
_cell.angle_beta   90.00
_cell.angle_gamma   90.00
#
_symmetry.space_group_name_H-M   'P 1'
#
loop_
_entity.id
_entity.type
_entity.pdbx_description
1 polymer ?
#
loop_
_entity_poly.entity_id
_entity_poly.type
_entity_poly.pdbx_seq_one_letter_code
_entity_poly.pdbx_strand_id
1 'polypeptide(L)'
;MIKLYNDDMFNILPNIEDKSVNMIFADFPYQTTNCSWDSLIDLEMFWKEANRILKDKGLVVATAQMPFTAVLAMSNIKNLKYEWIWEKTTATGHFNAKKMPMKAHENILVFYNKLPKYNPQKTKGH
;
A
#
# COMPACT_ATOMS: atom_id res chain seq x y z
N MET A 1 3.09 22.70 4.81
CA MET A 1 1.72 22.95 4.29
C MET A 1 1.04 21.63 3.97
N ILE A 2 -0.21 21.49 4.35
CA ILE A 2 -1.03 20.32 4.01
C ILE A 2 -1.92 20.69 2.83
N LYS A 3 -1.93 19.81 1.81
CA LYS A 3 -2.83 19.95 0.66
C LYS A 3 -3.76 18.74 0.63
N LEU A 4 -5.06 18.97 0.48
CA LEU A 4 -6.07 17.93 0.41
C LEU A 4 -6.74 17.94 -0.96
N TYR A 5 -6.91 16.76 -1.54
CA TYR A 5 -7.57 16.56 -2.81
C TYR A 5 -8.66 15.52 -2.67
N ASN A 6 -9.83 15.81 -3.19
CA ASN A 6 -10.93 14.85 -3.26
C ASN A 6 -11.18 14.51 -4.72
N ASP A 7 -10.38 13.58 -5.24
CA ASP A 7 -10.42 13.19 -6.65
C ASP A 7 -9.79 11.80 -6.80
N ASP A 8 -9.96 11.22 -7.98
CA ASP A 8 -9.24 10.02 -8.36
C ASP A 8 -7.72 10.30 -8.34
N MET A 9 -6.97 9.40 -7.75
CA MET A 9 -5.51 9.52 -7.65
C MET A 9 -4.86 9.79 -9.00
N PHE A 10 -5.32 9.14 -10.06
CA PHE A 10 -4.74 9.29 -11.40
C PHE A 10 -5.03 10.64 -12.05
N ASN A 11 -5.95 11.43 -11.49
CA ASN A 11 -6.15 12.82 -11.89
C ASN A 11 -5.20 13.79 -11.17
N ILE A 12 -4.69 13.38 -10.01
CA ILE A 12 -3.83 14.21 -9.16
C ILE A 12 -2.34 13.94 -9.42
N LEU A 13 -1.95 12.66 -9.55
CA LEU A 13 -0.56 12.28 -9.70
C LEU A 13 0.19 13.03 -10.81
N PRO A 14 -0.41 13.25 -12.02
CA PRO A 14 0.29 13.97 -13.08
C PRO A 14 0.68 15.40 -12.73
N ASN A 15 0.03 16.00 -11.74
CA ASN A 15 0.30 17.37 -11.31
C ASN A 15 1.39 17.47 -10.23
N ILE A 16 1.89 16.35 -9.74
CA ILE A 16 2.95 16.30 -8.74
C ILE A 16 4.30 16.32 -9.48
N GLU A 17 5.22 17.17 -9.02
CA GLU A 17 6.53 17.31 -9.63
C GLU A 17 7.36 16.04 -9.54
N ASP A 18 8.23 15.84 -10.53
CA ASP A 18 9.21 14.76 -10.52
C ASP A 18 10.11 14.86 -9.29
N LYS A 19 10.42 13.71 -8.67
CA LYS A 19 11.38 13.61 -7.56
C LYS A 19 11.12 14.60 -6.42
N SER A 20 9.85 14.79 -6.10
CA SER A 20 9.42 15.75 -5.06
C SER A 20 8.90 15.08 -3.79
N VAL A 21 8.65 13.76 -3.81
CA VAL A 21 7.97 13.03 -2.74
C VAL A 21 8.93 12.07 -2.04
N ASN A 22 8.95 12.09 -0.72
CA ASN A 22 9.78 11.18 0.10
C ASN A 22 9.10 9.83 0.33
N MET A 23 7.77 9.83 0.52
CA MET A 23 7.03 8.61 0.81
C MET A 23 5.62 8.70 0.23
N ILE A 24 5.15 7.60 -0.32
CA ILE A 24 3.75 7.41 -0.66
C ILE A 24 3.19 6.37 0.30
N PHE A 25 2.13 6.74 1.01
CA PHE A 25 1.33 5.77 1.78
C PHE A 25 0.02 5.56 1.04
N ALA A 26 -0.23 4.33 0.61
CA ALA A 26 -1.39 4.01 -0.22
C ALA A 26 -2.30 2.99 0.46
N ASP A 27 -3.58 3.29 0.47
CA ASP A 27 -4.63 2.37 0.90
C ASP A 27 -5.52 2.09 -0.31
N PHE A 28 -5.10 1.11 -1.12
CA PHE A 28 -5.77 0.80 -2.37
C PHE A 28 -7.11 0.10 -2.16
N PRO A 29 -8.05 0.21 -3.12
CA PRO A 29 -9.23 -0.64 -3.12
C PRO A 29 -8.81 -2.09 -3.38
N TYR A 30 -9.32 -3.02 -2.57
CA TYR A 30 -8.88 -4.43 -2.60
C TYR A 30 -9.75 -5.32 -3.50
N GLN A 31 -10.81 -4.77 -4.07
CA GLN A 31 -11.79 -5.51 -4.86
C GLN A 31 -12.43 -6.67 -4.06
N THR A 32 -12.65 -6.43 -2.77
CA THR A 32 -13.24 -7.40 -1.85
C THR A 32 -14.73 -7.18 -1.61
N THR A 33 -15.30 -6.11 -2.18
CA THR A 33 -16.72 -5.76 -2.05
C THR A 33 -17.37 -5.64 -3.42
N ASN A 34 -18.71 -5.56 -3.43
CA ASN A 34 -19.48 -5.33 -4.66
C ASN A 34 -19.72 -3.84 -4.95
N CYS A 35 -19.06 -2.95 -4.22
CA CYS A 35 -19.17 -1.52 -4.42
C CYS A 35 -18.41 -1.07 -5.65
N SER A 36 -18.95 -0.11 -6.39
CA SER A 36 -18.33 0.40 -7.62
C SER A 36 -16.97 1.06 -7.40
N TRP A 37 -16.72 1.59 -6.19
CA TRP A 37 -15.46 2.21 -5.84
C TRP A 37 -14.34 1.21 -5.50
N ASP A 38 -14.70 -0.06 -5.25
CA ASP A 38 -13.74 -1.13 -4.93
C ASP A 38 -13.39 -1.89 -6.21
N SER A 39 -12.83 -1.19 -7.18
CA SER A 39 -12.40 -1.74 -8.47
C SER A 39 -10.92 -2.06 -8.46
N LEU A 40 -10.50 -2.95 -9.39
CA LEU A 40 -9.08 -3.27 -9.54
C LEU A 40 -8.33 -2.03 -10.00
N ILE A 41 -7.31 -1.65 -9.24
CA ILE A 41 -6.47 -0.50 -9.56
C ILE A 41 -5.48 -0.84 -10.67
N ASP A 42 -5.17 0.14 -11.52
CA ASP A 42 -4.11 0.03 -12.53
C ASP A 42 -2.73 0.19 -11.88
N LEU A 43 -2.15 -0.93 -11.45
CA LEU A 43 -0.87 -0.93 -10.76
C LEU A 43 0.29 -0.55 -11.66
N GLU A 44 0.22 -0.87 -12.94
CA GLU A 44 1.27 -0.48 -13.89
C GLU A 44 1.36 1.05 -13.99
N MET A 45 0.23 1.72 -14.15
CA MET A 45 0.16 3.18 -14.17
C MET A 45 0.59 3.77 -12.83
N PHE A 46 0.15 3.15 -11.72
CA PHE A 46 0.55 3.60 -10.38
C PHE A 46 2.07 3.57 -10.22
N TRP A 47 2.72 2.47 -10.56
CA TRP A 47 4.18 2.36 -10.41
C TRP A 47 4.93 3.33 -11.31
N LYS A 48 4.43 3.56 -12.51
CA LYS A 48 5.01 4.57 -13.42
C LYS A 48 5.02 5.94 -12.78
N GLU A 49 3.88 6.37 -12.24
CA GLU A 49 3.76 7.68 -11.59
C GLU A 49 4.53 7.73 -10.27
N ALA A 50 4.47 6.68 -9.47
CA ALA A 50 5.21 6.62 -8.20
C ALA A 50 6.72 6.75 -8.43
N ASN A 51 7.25 6.02 -9.40
CA ASN A 51 8.68 6.08 -9.73
C ASN A 51 9.10 7.47 -10.22
N ARG A 52 8.19 8.18 -10.89
CA ARG A 52 8.46 9.54 -11.37
C ARG A 52 8.52 10.55 -10.23
N ILE A 53 7.55 10.50 -9.32
CA ILE A 53 7.41 11.53 -8.27
C ILE A 53 8.29 11.27 -7.04
N LEU A 54 8.68 10.01 -6.80
CA LEU A 54 9.52 9.67 -5.65
C LEU A 54 10.96 10.12 -5.85
N LYS A 55 11.54 10.66 -4.79
CA LYS A 55 12.98 10.90 -4.71
C LYS A 55 13.73 9.57 -4.74
N ASP A 56 15.03 9.60 -5.02
CA ASP A 56 15.85 8.40 -5.16
C ASP A 56 15.78 7.47 -3.95
N LYS A 57 15.71 8.01 -2.75
CA LYS A 57 15.57 7.26 -1.50
C LYS A 57 14.13 7.24 -0.99
N GLY A 58 13.18 7.49 -1.87
CA GLY A 58 11.77 7.43 -1.55
C GLY A 58 11.25 6.01 -1.43
N LEU A 59 10.12 5.84 -0.78
CA LEU A 59 9.50 4.54 -0.59
C LEU A 59 8.00 4.60 -0.75
N VAL A 60 7.41 3.43 -1.03
CA VAL A 60 5.97 3.22 -1.05
C VAL A 60 5.60 2.25 0.06
N VAL A 61 4.64 2.64 0.87
CA VAL A 61 4.05 1.80 1.92
C VAL A 61 2.58 1.63 1.56
N ALA A 62 2.12 0.40 1.43
CA ALA A 62 0.76 0.13 0.98
C ALA A 62 0.09 -0.94 1.82
N THR A 63 -1.15 -0.69 2.21
CA THR A 63 -1.96 -1.69 2.89
C THR A 63 -2.59 -2.63 1.88
N ALA A 64 -2.78 -3.89 2.26
CA ALA A 64 -3.37 -4.90 1.40
C ALA A 64 -3.92 -6.07 2.21
N GLN A 65 -4.84 -6.81 1.61
CA GLN A 65 -5.33 -8.10 2.11
C GLN A 65 -5.26 -9.12 0.98
N MET A 66 -5.06 -10.39 1.33
CA MET A 66 -5.12 -11.46 0.33
C MET A 66 -6.53 -11.55 -0.28
N PRO A 67 -6.68 -11.81 -1.57
CA PRO A 67 -5.62 -12.11 -2.54
C PRO A 67 -4.94 -10.87 -3.13
N PHE A 68 -5.43 -9.65 -2.89
CA PHE A 68 -4.84 -8.44 -3.45
C PHE A 68 -3.37 -8.27 -3.05
N THR A 69 -2.99 -8.68 -1.83
CA THR A 69 -1.61 -8.64 -1.37
C THR A 69 -0.67 -9.32 -2.37
N ALA A 70 -1.06 -10.49 -2.90
CA ALA A 70 -0.25 -11.21 -3.87
C ALA A 70 -0.12 -10.44 -5.20
N VAL A 71 -1.21 -9.83 -5.66
CA VAL A 71 -1.22 -9.02 -6.89
C VAL A 71 -0.31 -7.80 -6.73
N LEU A 72 -0.45 -7.09 -5.62
CA LEU A 72 0.36 -5.92 -5.32
C LEU A 72 1.85 -6.28 -5.20
N ALA A 73 2.17 -7.35 -4.47
CA ALA A 73 3.54 -7.82 -4.30
C ALA A 73 4.18 -8.13 -5.65
N MET A 74 3.49 -8.88 -6.50
CA MET A 74 4.00 -9.28 -7.81
C MET A 74 4.11 -8.11 -8.79
N SER A 75 3.29 -7.07 -8.61
CA SER A 75 3.32 -5.90 -9.49
C SER A 75 4.66 -5.15 -9.44
N ASN A 76 5.43 -5.31 -8.37
CA ASN A 76 6.74 -4.69 -8.22
C ASN A 76 7.63 -5.53 -7.30
N ILE A 77 7.73 -6.82 -7.57
CA ILE A 77 8.46 -7.78 -6.73
C ILE A 77 9.93 -7.41 -6.57
N LYS A 78 10.52 -6.79 -7.60
CA LYS A 78 11.92 -6.36 -7.58
C LYS A 78 12.20 -5.40 -6.42
N ASN A 79 11.28 -4.53 -6.10
CA ASN A 79 11.44 -3.49 -5.09
C ASN A 79 10.72 -3.79 -3.77
N LEU A 80 9.99 -4.90 -3.69
CA LEU A 80 9.38 -5.34 -2.44
C LEU A 80 10.47 -5.77 -1.47
N LYS A 81 10.54 -5.12 -0.31
CA LYS A 81 11.62 -5.36 0.66
C LYS A 81 11.16 -6.10 1.90
N TYR A 82 10.03 -5.72 2.48
CA TYR A 82 9.50 -6.40 3.65
C TYR A 82 8.03 -6.04 3.83
N GLU A 83 7.39 -6.72 4.78
CA GLU A 83 6.02 -6.43 5.17
C GLU A 83 5.91 -6.22 6.67
N TRP A 84 4.86 -5.50 7.06
CA TRP A 84 4.36 -5.42 8.42
C TRP A 84 3.01 -6.12 8.47
N ILE A 85 2.68 -6.68 9.62
CA ILE A 85 1.36 -7.23 9.88
C ILE A 85 0.58 -6.24 10.74
N TRP A 86 -0.56 -5.82 10.22
CA TRP A 86 -1.48 -4.96 10.97
C TRP A 86 -2.56 -5.84 11.58
N GLU A 87 -2.39 -6.17 12.85
CA GLU A 87 -3.37 -6.95 13.59
C GLU A 87 -4.60 -6.09 13.88
N LYS A 88 -5.78 -6.60 13.51
CA LYS A 88 -7.05 -5.94 13.76
C LYS A 88 -7.62 -6.35 15.11
N THR A 89 -8.23 -5.39 15.82
CA THR A 89 -8.93 -5.67 17.07
C THR A 89 -10.23 -6.44 16.86
N THR A 90 -10.82 -6.33 15.67
CA THR A 90 -12.05 -7.02 15.29
C THR A 90 -11.83 -7.75 13.97
N ALA A 91 -12.04 -9.07 13.98
CA ALA A 91 -11.94 -9.88 12.78
C ALA A 91 -13.10 -9.57 11.82
N THR A 92 -12.86 -9.75 10.51
CA THR A 92 -13.84 -9.54 9.45
C THR A 92 -14.15 -10.85 8.73
N GLY A 93 -15.21 -10.86 7.92
CA GLY A 93 -15.60 -12.02 7.14
C GLY A 93 -16.53 -12.97 7.88
N HIS A 94 -17.31 -12.49 8.84
CA HIS A 94 -18.20 -13.32 9.66
C HIS A 94 -19.27 -14.06 8.85
N PHE A 95 -19.70 -13.54 7.71
CA PHE A 95 -20.66 -14.22 6.83
C PHE A 95 -20.12 -15.54 6.27
N ASN A 96 -18.81 -15.69 6.17
CA ASN A 96 -18.15 -16.89 5.67
C ASN A 96 -17.48 -17.72 6.78
N ALA A 97 -17.75 -17.41 8.05
CA ALA A 97 -17.07 -18.04 9.19
C ALA A 97 -17.25 -19.55 9.27
N LYS A 98 -18.34 -20.09 8.69
CA LYS A 98 -18.58 -21.54 8.62
C LYS A 98 -17.82 -22.23 7.49
N LYS A 99 -17.29 -21.47 6.54
CA LYS A 99 -16.61 -22.00 5.34
C LYS A 99 -15.10 -21.75 5.38
N MET A 100 -14.66 -20.71 6.06
CA MET A 100 -13.26 -20.33 6.14
C MET A 100 -12.99 -19.49 7.39
N PRO A 101 -11.74 -19.39 7.82
CA PRO A 101 -11.37 -18.54 8.95
C PRO A 101 -11.73 -17.07 8.69
N MET A 102 -12.10 -16.36 9.73
CA MET A 102 -12.24 -14.92 9.70
C MET A 102 -10.86 -14.26 9.59
N LYS A 103 -10.82 -13.06 9.00
CA LYS A 103 -9.57 -12.31 8.82
C LYS A 103 -9.37 -11.35 9.98
N ALA A 104 -8.21 -11.41 10.62
CA ALA A 104 -7.86 -10.56 11.76
C ALA A 104 -6.66 -9.65 11.50
N HIS A 105 -6.13 -9.62 10.27
CA HIS A 105 -4.98 -8.78 9.94
C HIS A 105 -5.04 -8.26 8.51
N GLU A 106 -4.26 -7.21 8.27
CA GLU A 106 -3.91 -6.74 6.93
C GLU A 106 -2.40 -6.76 6.78
N ASN A 107 -1.95 -6.82 5.54
CA ASN A 107 -0.53 -6.69 5.21
C ASN A 107 -0.20 -5.23 4.94
N ILE A 108 0.98 -4.80 5.35
CA ILE A 108 1.54 -3.51 4.97
C ILE A 108 2.82 -3.80 4.23
N LEU A 109 2.84 -3.56 2.92
CA LEU A 109 3.98 -3.87 2.07
C LEU A 109 4.85 -2.64 1.90
N VAL A 110 6.17 -2.82 1.94
CA VAL A 110 7.14 -1.74 1.82
C VAL A 110 8.02 -1.97 0.60
N PHE A 111 8.00 -1.00 -0.30
CA PHE A 111 8.74 -1.03 -1.57
C PHE A 111 9.72 0.13 -1.63
N TYR A 112 10.96 -0.16 -2.04
CA TYR A 112 11.91 0.88 -2.39
C TYR A 112 13.02 0.32 -3.27
N ASN A 113 13.73 1.22 -3.97
CA ASN A 113 14.90 0.85 -4.78
C ASN A 113 16.18 1.05 -3.99
N LYS A 114 16.40 2.24 -3.43
CA LYS A 114 17.56 2.56 -2.59
C LYS A 114 17.11 2.68 -1.14
N LEU A 115 17.96 2.24 -0.22
CA LEU A 115 17.64 2.25 1.21
C LEU A 115 17.20 3.66 1.67
N PRO A 116 15.96 3.80 2.13
CA PRO A 116 15.47 5.07 2.66
C PRO A 116 16.02 5.34 4.07
N LYS A 117 15.76 6.53 4.58
CA LYS A 117 16.04 6.83 5.98
C LYS A 117 15.25 5.88 6.87
N TYR A 118 15.94 5.20 7.78
CA TYR A 118 15.34 4.24 8.69
C TYR A 118 15.83 4.51 10.12
N ASN A 119 14.87 4.74 11.02
CA ASN A 119 15.15 5.00 12.43
C ASN A 119 14.48 3.91 13.28
N PRO A 120 15.16 2.78 13.50
CA PRO A 120 14.56 1.69 14.27
C PRO A 120 14.28 2.10 15.71
N GLN A 121 13.06 1.84 16.15
CA GLN A 121 12.64 2.07 17.54
C GLN A 121 12.80 0.74 18.29
N LYS A 122 13.85 0.65 19.09
CA LYS A 122 14.16 -0.57 19.84
C LYS A 122 13.50 -0.52 21.21
N THR A 123 12.90 -1.63 21.61
CA THR A 123 12.38 -1.79 22.96
C THR A 123 13.39 -2.56 23.82
N LYS A 124 13.43 -2.24 25.12
CA LYS A 124 14.31 -2.92 26.06
C LYS A 124 13.78 -4.33 26.33
N GLY A 125 14.64 -5.34 26.37
CA GLY A 125 14.28 -6.70 26.76
C GLY A 125 13.97 -7.64 25.61
N HIS A 126 14.29 -7.26 24.39
CA HIS A 126 14.14 -8.14 23.22
C HIS A 126 15.48 -8.47 22.60
#